data_2fe822326b0cfa1136716b8ac826dc49
#
_entry.id   2fe822326b0cfa1136716b8ac826dc49
#
_cell.length_a   1.000
_cell.length_b   1.000
_cell.length_c   1.000
_cell.angle_alpha   90.00
_cell.angle_beta   90.00
_cell.angle_gamma   90.00
#
_symmetry.space_group_name_H-M   'P 1'
#
loop_
_entity.id
_entity.type
_entity.pdbx_description
1 polymer ?
#
loop_
_entity_poly.entity_id
_entity_poly.type
_entity_poly.pdbx_seq_one_letter_code
_entity_poly.pdbx_strand_id
1 'polypeptide(L)'
;MPDNTTHPILIDLDKIVSPPWCALNPFISRAMSIRPLNGIYANVHKQLKDSEYDPEFFMKTLRVMGVQFEVDKESLERLPKEGPLVVIANHPFGGVDGVVLGALLQSVREDTKLMGNYLLG
;
A
#
# COMPACT_ATOMS: atom_id res chain seq x y z
N MET A 1 -8.69 32.21 -3.77
CA MET A 1 -9.27 30.86 -3.60
C MET A 1 -8.19 29.99 -2.98
N PRO A 2 -8.37 29.41 -1.81
CA PRO A 2 -7.38 28.52 -1.25
C PRO A 2 -7.34 27.24 -2.08
N ASP A 3 -6.16 26.91 -2.56
CA ASP A 3 -5.85 25.71 -3.30
C ASP A 3 -6.00 24.50 -2.34
N ASN A 4 -7.14 23.83 -2.44
CA ASN A 4 -7.48 22.69 -1.60
C ASN A 4 -6.95 21.40 -2.23
N THR A 5 -5.67 21.38 -2.60
CA THR A 5 -4.97 20.16 -2.96
C THR A 5 -4.66 19.38 -1.67
N THR A 6 -5.68 18.75 -1.11
CA THR A 6 -5.46 17.73 -0.08
C THR A 6 -4.71 16.57 -0.74
N HIS A 7 -3.41 16.55 -0.54
CA HIS A 7 -2.62 15.38 -0.94
C HIS A 7 -3.17 14.16 -0.20
N PRO A 8 -3.40 13.04 -0.88
CA PRO A 8 -3.86 11.84 -0.24
C PRO A 8 -2.82 11.39 0.79
N ILE A 9 -3.27 11.20 2.03
CA ILE A 9 -2.44 10.79 3.17
C ILE A 9 -2.80 9.35 3.50
N LEU A 10 -1.82 8.45 3.43
CA LEU A 10 -2.02 7.04 3.75
C LEU A 10 -2.18 6.82 5.26
N ILE A 11 -1.35 7.49 6.07
CA ILE A 11 -1.38 7.41 7.53
C ILE A 11 -1.49 8.81 8.10
N ASP A 12 -2.61 9.10 8.75
CA ASP A 12 -2.87 10.36 9.43
C ASP A 12 -2.75 10.18 10.94
N LEU A 13 -1.62 10.58 11.50
CA LEU A 13 -1.36 10.47 12.94
C LEU A 13 -2.29 11.33 13.79
N ASP A 14 -2.82 12.42 13.25
CA ASP A 14 -3.71 13.30 14.00
C ASP A 14 -5.07 12.65 14.26
N LYS A 15 -5.45 11.67 13.44
CA LYS A 15 -6.63 10.83 13.66
C LYS A 15 -6.40 9.69 14.65
N ILE A 16 -5.15 9.27 14.83
CA ILE A 16 -4.79 8.08 15.61
C ILE A 16 -4.38 8.46 17.03
N VAL A 17 -3.63 9.56 17.17
CA VAL A 17 -3.03 9.97 18.45
C VAL A 17 -3.87 11.07 19.08
N SER A 18 -4.54 10.75 20.19
CA SER A 18 -5.39 11.70 20.91
C SER A 18 -4.55 12.70 21.74
N PRO A 19 -5.05 13.94 21.98
CA PRO A 19 -4.44 14.86 22.92
C PRO A 19 -4.31 14.22 24.33
N PRO A 20 -3.20 14.49 25.07
CA PRO A 20 -2.16 15.50 24.83
C PRO A 20 -0.97 15.00 23.96
N TRP A 21 -1.01 13.77 23.49
CA TRP A 21 0.13 13.10 22.84
C TRP A 21 0.38 13.56 21.39
N CYS A 22 -0.58 14.28 20.78
CA CYS A 22 -0.43 14.81 19.42
C CYS A 22 0.80 15.72 19.24
N ALA A 23 1.30 16.36 20.30
CA ALA A 23 2.54 17.12 20.27
C ALA A 23 3.78 16.27 19.91
N LEU A 24 3.71 14.95 20.09
CA LEU A 24 4.78 14.00 19.75
C LEU A 24 4.68 13.47 18.30
N ASN A 25 3.60 13.79 17.57
CA ASN A 25 3.38 13.32 16.19
C ASN A 25 4.56 13.55 15.26
N PRO A 26 5.29 14.70 15.27
CA PRO A 26 6.45 14.89 14.40
C PRO A 26 7.59 13.93 14.72
N PHE A 27 7.79 13.59 16.00
CA PHE A 27 8.80 12.61 16.41
C PHE A 27 8.38 11.19 16.03
N ILE A 28 7.14 10.82 16.28
CA ILE A 28 6.57 9.52 15.92
C ILE A 28 6.63 9.32 14.41
N SER A 29 6.21 10.31 13.62
CA SER A 29 6.23 10.24 12.16
C SER A 29 7.64 10.07 11.60
N ARG A 30 8.64 10.67 12.26
CA ARG A 30 10.05 10.53 11.88
C ARG A 30 10.61 9.15 12.25
N ALA A 31 10.33 8.68 13.47
CA ALA A 31 10.80 7.38 13.95
C ALA A 31 10.20 6.21 13.17
N MET A 32 8.93 6.31 12.78
CA MET A 32 8.21 5.28 12.01
C MET A 32 8.31 5.46 10.49
N SER A 33 9.10 6.40 10.01
CA SER A 33 9.24 6.69 8.57
C SER A 33 7.91 6.95 7.84
N ILE A 34 6.91 7.48 8.53
CA ILE A 34 5.56 7.73 7.99
C ILE A 34 5.60 8.81 6.89
N ARG A 35 6.44 9.83 7.05
CA ARG A 35 6.56 10.90 6.05
C ARG A 35 7.04 10.40 4.68
N PRO A 36 8.12 9.61 4.57
CA PRO A 36 8.50 8.97 3.31
C PRO A 36 7.39 8.10 2.73
N LEU A 37 6.70 7.33 3.57
CA LEU A 37 5.62 6.46 3.15
C LEU A 37 4.44 7.25 2.56
N ASN A 38 4.00 8.30 3.23
CA ASN A 38 2.96 9.20 2.72
C ASN A 38 3.39 9.90 1.42
N GLY A 39 4.68 10.25 1.28
CA GLY A 39 5.23 10.81 0.05
C GLY A 39 5.18 9.82 -1.13
N ILE A 40 5.52 8.56 -0.88
CA ILE A 40 5.40 7.49 -1.89
C ILE A 40 3.94 7.31 -2.30
N TYR A 41 3.05 7.22 -1.33
CA TYR A 41 1.61 7.08 -1.57
C TYR A 41 1.05 8.24 -2.39
N ALA A 42 1.38 9.48 -2.05
CA ALA A 42 0.96 10.67 -2.80
C ALA A 42 1.51 10.65 -4.25
N ASN A 43 2.75 10.21 -4.45
CA ASN A 43 3.34 10.07 -5.78
C ASN A 43 2.65 9.00 -6.62
N VAL A 44 2.35 7.86 -6.03
CA VAL A 44 1.60 6.78 -6.69
C VAL A 44 0.21 7.28 -7.07
N HIS A 45 -0.51 7.91 -6.15
CA HIS A 45 -1.83 8.48 -6.42
C HIS A 45 -1.82 9.53 -7.53
N LYS A 46 -0.78 10.36 -7.60
CA LYS A 46 -0.63 11.35 -8.66
C LYS A 46 -0.40 10.73 -10.04
N GLN A 47 0.21 9.55 -10.09
CA GLN A 47 0.45 8.80 -11.33
C GLN A 47 -0.77 7.97 -11.75
N LEU A 48 -1.64 7.64 -10.79
CA LEU A 48 -2.91 6.99 -11.03
C LEU A 48 -3.90 8.06 -11.49
N LYS A 49 -4.26 8.05 -12.76
CA LYS A 49 -5.36 8.90 -13.24
C LYS A 49 -6.65 8.41 -12.58
N ASP A 50 -7.33 9.26 -11.82
CA ASP A 50 -8.73 9.28 -11.33
C ASP A 50 -9.62 8.01 -11.52
N SER A 51 -9.03 6.84 -11.67
CA SER A 51 -9.71 5.56 -11.77
C SER A 51 -9.76 4.93 -10.39
N GLU A 52 -10.95 4.67 -9.91
CA GLU A 52 -11.25 4.03 -8.62
C GLU A 52 -10.61 2.63 -8.49
N TYR A 53 -10.18 2.03 -9.60
CA TYR A 53 -9.47 0.75 -9.68
C TYR A 53 -8.38 0.79 -10.76
N ASP A 54 -7.13 0.62 -10.35
CA ASP A 54 -6.00 0.42 -11.26
C ASP A 54 -5.42 -1.00 -11.08
N PRO A 55 -5.57 -1.88 -12.07
CA PRO A 55 -5.05 -3.24 -11.99
C PRO A 55 -3.51 -3.30 -11.87
N GLU A 56 -2.81 -2.22 -12.16
CA GLU A 56 -1.35 -2.13 -12.01
C GLU A 56 -0.90 -1.36 -10.75
N PHE A 57 -1.82 -1.01 -9.86
CA PHE A 57 -1.53 -0.18 -8.67
C PHE A 57 -0.32 -0.69 -7.88
N PHE A 58 -0.31 -1.96 -7.53
CA PHE A 58 0.77 -2.53 -6.73
C PHE A 58 2.10 -2.58 -7.47
N MET A 59 2.09 -2.91 -8.76
CA MET A 59 3.30 -2.90 -9.58
C MET A 59 3.88 -1.50 -9.76
N LYS A 60 3.04 -0.50 -9.97
CA LYS A 60 3.45 0.91 -10.02
C LYS A 60 4.04 1.37 -8.69
N THR A 61 3.40 0.98 -7.59
CA THR A 61 3.89 1.27 -6.23
C THR A 61 5.29 0.69 -6.01
N LEU A 62 5.52 -0.57 -6.36
CA LEU A 62 6.84 -1.21 -6.24
C LEU A 62 7.90 -0.51 -7.09
N ARG A 63 7.56 -0.09 -8.31
CA ARG A 63 8.47 0.69 -9.17
C ARG A 63 8.87 2.03 -8.53
N VAL A 64 7.89 2.75 -7.96
CA VAL A 64 8.16 4.02 -7.25
C VAL A 64 9.02 3.80 -6.01
N MET A 65 8.82 2.69 -5.31
CA MET A 65 9.62 2.30 -4.14
C MET A 65 11.02 1.78 -4.51
N GLY A 66 11.29 1.51 -5.79
CA GLY A 66 12.54 0.89 -6.23
C GLY A 66 12.69 -0.57 -5.79
N VAL A 67 11.58 -1.23 -5.45
CA VAL A 67 11.58 -2.62 -4.99
C VAL A 67 11.52 -3.55 -6.18
N GLN A 68 12.45 -4.50 -6.20
CA GLN A 68 12.48 -5.62 -7.15
C GLN A 68 12.28 -6.91 -6.37
N PHE A 69 11.57 -7.84 -6.94
CA PHE A 69 11.34 -9.16 -6.36
C PHE A 69 11.41 -10.24 -7.44
N GLU A 70 11.79 -11.40 -7.02
CA GLU A 70 11.80 -12.61 -7.85
C GLU A 70 10.76 -13.59 -7.30
N VAL A 71 10.09 -14.28 -8.21
CA VAL A 71 9.11 -15.31 -7.86
C VAL A 71 9.33 -16.55 -8.71
N ASP A 72 9.16 -17.70 -8.08
CA ASP A 72 9.13 -18.96 -8.81
C ASP A 72 7.86 -19.05 -9.66
N LYS A 73 8.06 -19.09 -10.99
CA LYS A 73 6.95 -19.12 -11.96
C LYS A 73 6.08 -20.36 -11.80
N GLU A 74 6.68 -21.50 -11.49
CA GLU A 74 5.93 -22.75 -11.31
C GLU A 74 4.98 -22.66 -10.11
N SER A 75 5.43 -22.04 -9.01
CA SER A 75 4.58 -21.76 -7.84
C SER A 75 3.43 -20.82 -8.17
N LEU A 76 3.69 -19.81 -8.99
CA LEU A 76 2.67 -18.86 -9.40
C LEU A 76 1.59 -19.51 -10.31
N GLU A 77 2.01 -20.41 -11.21
CA GLU A 77 1.11 -21.15 -12.11
C GLU A 77 0.18 -22.12 -11.37
N ARG A 78 0.54 -22.55 -10.17
CA ARG A 78 -0.29 -23.41 -9.31
C ARG A 78 -1.42 -22.65 -8.62
N LEU A 79 -1.40 -21.33 -8.64
CA LEU A 79 -2.49 -20.56 -8.04
C LEU A 79 -3.79 -20.73 -8.83
N PRO A 80 -4.92 -21.01 -8.14
CA PRO A 80 -6.21 -21.11 -8.80
C PRO A 80 -6.59 -19.76 -9.43
N LYS A 81 -6.90 -19.77 -10.72
CA LYS A 81 -7.31 -18.57 -11.46
C LYS A 81 -8.77 -18.21 -11.19
N GLU A 82 -9.58 -19.15 -10.76
CA GLU A 82 -11.01 -19.01 -10.50
C GLU A 82 -11.39 -19.66 -9.18
N GLY A 83 -12.56 -19.30 -8.67
CA GLY A 83 -13.11 -19.83 -7.43
C GLY A 83 -12.56 -19.15 -6.17
N PRO A 84 -13.08 -19.51 -4.99
CA PRO A 84 -12.68 -18.89 -3.73
C PRO A 84 -11.24 -19.26 -3.37
N LEU A 85 -10.43 -18.24 -3.03
CA LEU A 85 -9.05 -18.39 -2.61
C LEU A 85 -8.76 -17.45 -1.45
N VAL A 86 -8.15 -17.96 -0.38
CA VAL A 86 -7.61 -17.17 0.71
C VAL A 86 -6.10 -17.40 0.76
N VAL A 87 -5.34 -16.31 0.65
CA VAL A 87 -3.88 -16.34 0.72
C VAL A 87 -3.45 -15.76 2.06
N ILE A 88 -2.59 -16.48 2.75
CA ILE A 88 -2.02 -16.07 4.03
C ILE A 88 -0.51 -16.01 3.86
N ALA A 89 0.10 -14.91 4.29
CA ALA A 89 1.54 -14.74 4.27
C ALA A 89 2.04 -14.14 5.59
N ASN A 90 3.26 -14.49 5.98
CA ASN A 90 3.96 -13.75 7.01
C ASN A 90 4.34 -12.36 6.48
N HIS A 91 4.60 -11.43 7.38
CA HIS A 91 4.65 -10.01 7.07
C HIS A 91 5.82 -9.30 7.79
N PRO A 92 7.07 -9.82 7.63
CA PRO A 92 8.21 -9.34 8.40
C PRO A 92 8.67 -7.92 8.03
N PHE A 93 8.44 -7.49 6.79
CA PHE A 93 8.87 -6.17 6.29
C PHE A 93 7.72 -5.15 6.21
N GLY A 94 6.58 -5.43 6.84
CA GLY A 94 5.47 -4.51 6.93
C GLY A 94 4.80 -4.24 5.57
N GLY A 95 4.48 -2.98 5.27
CA GLY A 95 3.72 -2.60 4.09
C GLY A 95 4.30 -3.09 2.75
N VAL A 96 5.61 -3.29 2.67
CA VAL A 96 6.27 -3.78 1.44
C VAL A 96 5.80 -5.18 1.07
N ASP A 97 5.69 -6.08 2.05
CA ASP A 97 5.22 -7.45 1.79
C ASP A 97 3.79 -7.48 1.25
N GLY A 98 2.94 -6.60 1.80
CA GLY A 98 1.56 -6.45 1.33
C GLY A 98 1.50 -5.97 -0.12
N VAL A 99 2.35 -5.00 -0.49
CA VAL A 99 2.43 -4.49 -1.88
C VAL A 99 2.97 -5.56 -2.83
N VAL A 100 4.00 -6.31 -2.44
CA VAL A 100 4.54 -7.43 -3.25
C VAL A 100 3.48 -8.51 -3.44
N LEU A 101 2.81 -8.91 -2.36
CA LEU A 101 1.74 -9.91 -2.42
C LEU A 101 0.59 -9.45 -3.32
N GLY A 102 0.18 -8.19 -3.20
CA GLY A 102 -0.82 -7.59 -4.06
C GLY A 102 -0.44 -7.63 -5.53
N ALA A 103 0.80 -7.25 -5.85
CA ALA A 103 1.32 -7.28 -7.22
C ALA A 103 1.34 -8.71 -7.80
N LEU A 104 1.78 -9.69 -7.00
CA LEU A 104 1.79 -11.10 -7.41
C LEU A 104 0.38 -11.62 -7.68
N LEU A 105 -0.53 -11.40 -6.75
CA LEU A 105 -1.89 -11.91 -6.89
C LEU A 105 -2.66 -11.24 -8.01
N GLN A 106 -2.51 -9.92 -8.19
CA GLN A 106 -3.12 -9.20 -9.31
C GLN A 106 -2.59 -9.66 -10.67
N SER A 107 -1.35 -10.12 -10.75
CA SER A 107 -0.81 -10.69 -11.99
C SER A 107 -1.47 -12.00 -12.43
N VAL A 108 -2.14 -12.68 -11.51
CA VAL A 108 -2.84 -13.97 -11.74
C VAL A 108 -4.35 -13.80 -11.76
N ARG A 109 -4.88 -12.88 -10.94
CA ARG A 109 -6.32 -12.70 -10.70
C ARG A 109 -6.70 -11.22 -10.58
N GLU A 110 -7.66 -10.79 -11.36
CA GLU A 110 -8.18 -9.42 -11.32
C GLU A 110 -9.09 -9.17 -10.08
N ASP A 111 -9.71 -10.22 -9.53
CA ASP A 111 -10.62 -10.15 -8.39
C ASP A 111 -9.91 -10.11 -7.02
N THR A 112 -8.60 -9.86 -7.00
CA THR A 112 -7.79 -9.82 -5.79
C THR A 112 -8.20 -8.67 -4.87
N LYS A 113 -8.42 -8.99 -3.57
CA LYS A 113 -8.67 -8.03 -2.51
C LYS A 113 -7.69 -8.26 -1.37
N LEU A 114 -7.05 -7.21 -0.89
CA LEU A 114 -6.20 -7.27 0.30
C LEU A 114 -7.00 -6.87 1.53
N MET A 115 -6.83 -7.65 2.59
CA MET A 115 -7.34 -7.27 3.90
C MET A 115 -6.31 -6.36 4.56
N GLY A 116 -6.63 -5.10 4.70
CA GLY A 116 -5.81 -4.10 5.39
C GLY A 116 -6.36 -3.75 6.77
N ASN A 117 -5.54 -3.05 7.55
CA ASN A 117 -5.97 -2.44 8.80
C ASN A 117 -6.72 -1.13 8.49
N TYR A 118 -7.71 -0.77 9.31
CA TYR A 118 -8.45 0.50 9.23
C TYR A 118 -7.54 1.76 9.31
N LEU A 119 -6.30 1.60 9.76
CA LEU A 119 -5.30 2.68 9.78
C LEU A 119 -4.80 3.07 8.37
N LEU A 120 -5.08 2.25 7.36
CA LEU A 120 -4.69 2.45 5.96
C LEU A 120 -5.87 2.96 5.10
N GLY A 121 -6.92 3.44 5.70
CA GLY A 121 -8.12 3.91 5.02
C GLY A 121 -8.14 5.39 4.74
#